data_24c7145dc0694677d0c4275fe9fece25
#
_entry.id   24c7145dc0694677d0c4275fe9fece25
#
_cell.length_a   1.000
_cell.length_b   1.000
_cell.length_c   1.000
_cell.angle_alpha   90.00
_cell.angle_beta   90.00
_cell.angle_gamma   90.00
#
_symmetry.space_group_name_H-M   'P 1'
#
loop_
_entity.id
_entity.type
_entity.pdbx_description
1 polymer ?
#
loop_
_entity_poly.entity_id
_entity_poly.type
_entity_poly.pdbx_seq_one_letter_code
_entity_poly.pdbx_strand_id
1 'polypeptide(L)'
;MNDIKTLLKIRKDAKSKKPYFIRQDAHKKAELGVKWRKPKGLHSKMRLKLKGYRKIVSKGYRSPKLVRNLHKSGLAVKIVNTVKDIEKIRKWHEGAIIAKNVGQKKKVEILKK
;
A
#
# COMPACT_ATOMS: atom_id res chain seq x y z
N MET A 1 17.43 18.64 1.30
CA MET A 1 16.45 17.70 1.89
C MET A 1 15.35 17.47 0.87
N ASN A 2 15.13 16.23 0.43
CA ASN A 2 14.00 15.98 -0.49
C ASN A 2 12.70 16.24 0.27
N ASP A 3 11.97 17.25 -0.13
CA ASP A 3 10.69 17.61 0.45
C ASP A 3 9.72 16.40 0.35
N ILE A 4 8.97 16.13 1.40
CA ILE A 4 7.99 15.01 1.44
C ILE A 4 7.02 15.09 0.26
N LYS A 5 6.64 16.29 -0.16
CA LYS A 5 5.79 16.51 -1.35
C LYS A 5 6.42 15.95 -2.62
N THR A 6 7.70 16.23 -2.86
CA THR A 6 8.46 15.72 -3.99
C THR A 6 8.53 14.19 -3.98
N LEU A 7 8.81 13.59 -2.81
CA LEU A 7 8.86 12.14 -2.66
C LEU A 7 7.49 11.47 -2.86
N LEU A 8 6.40 12.13 -2.46
CA LEU A 8 5.04 11.65 -2.72
C LEU A 8 4.71 11.67 -4.22
N LYS A 9 5.15 12.69 -4.94
CA LYS A 9 5.03 12.76 -6.42
C LYS A 9 5.79 11.61 -7.07
N ILE A 10 7.06 11.43 -6.70
CA ILE A 10 7.90 10.31 -7.19
C ILE A 10 7.22 8.96 -6.89
N ARG A 11 6.63 8.79 -5.69
CA ARG A 11 5.89 7.58 -5.33
C ARG A 11 4.67 7.37 -6.22
N LYS A 12 3.91 8.42 -6.54
CA LYS A 12 2.75 8.37 -7.43
C LYS A 12 3.17 7.94 -8.84
N ASP A 13 4.22 8.56 -9.38
CA ASP A 13 4.75 8.25 -10.72
C ASP A 13 5.33 6.83 -10.79
N ALA A 14 6.06 6.41 -9.74
CA ALA A 14 6.55 5.06 -9.65
C ALA A 14 5.41 4.02 -9.55
N LYS A 15 4.29 4.34 -8.89
CA LYS A 15 3.12 3.46 -8.81
C LYS A 15 2.41 3.33 -10.16
N SER A 16 2.27 4.41 -10.93
CA SER A 16 1.61 4.34 -12.26
C SER A 16 2.40 3.51 -13.27
N LYS A 17 3.72 3.52 -13.16
CA LYS A 17 4.62 2.75 -14.04
C LYS A 17 4.81 1.29 -13.61
N LYS A 18 4.26 0.88 -12.45
CA LYS A 18 4.40 -0.50 -11.98
C LYS A 18 3.61 -1.47 -12.86
N PRO A 19 4.22 -2.62 -13.24
CA PRO A 19 3.47 -3.68 -13.88
C PRO A 19 2.44 -4.28 -12.90
N TYR A 20 1.35 -4.79 -13.45
CA TYR A 20 0.36 -5.52 -12.67
C TYR A 20 0.90 -6.92 -12.35
N PHE A 21 1.13 -7.20 -11.07
CA PHE A 21 1.66 -8.48 -10.60
C PHE A 21 0.53 -9.49 -10.39
N ILE A 22 0.50 -10.50 -11.21
CA ILE A 22 -0.48 -11.59 -11.14
C ILE A 22 0.22 -12.95 -11.15
N ARG A 23 -0.53 -13.99 -10.79
CA ARG A 23 -0.09 -15.37 -10.92
C ARG A 23 0.29 -15.70 -12.37
N GLN A 24 1.31 -16.54 -12.55
CA GLN A 24 1.65 -17.06 -13.87
C GLN A 24 0.45 -17.73 -14.52
N ASP A 25 0.25 -17.52 -15.81
CA ASP A 25 -0.82 -18.09 -16.64
C ASP A 25 -2.27 -17.80 -16.22
N ALA A 26 -2.48 -16.91 -15.22
CA ALA A 26 -3.82 -16.50 -14.79
C ALA A 26 -4.66 -15.86 -15.93
N HIS A 27 -4.03 -15.31 -16.96
CA HIS A 27 -4.71 -14.76 -18.14
C HIS A 27 -5.10 -15.83 -19.17
N LYS A 28 -4.53 -17.03 -19.08
CA LYS A 28 -4.80 -18.13 -20.00
C LYS A 28 -5.82 -19.13 -19.45
N LYS A 29 -5.92 -19.24 -18.13
CA LYS A 29 -6.79 -20.21 -17.44
C LYS A 29 -7.76 -19.48 -16.53
N ALA A 30 -9.05 -19.53 -16.83
CA ALA A 30 -10.10 -18.87 -16.04
C ALA A 30 -10.16 -19.36 -14.59
N GLU A 31 -9.84 -20.63 -14.35
CA GLU A 31 -9.80 -21.25 -13.00
C GLU A 31 -8.74 -20.64 -12.10
N LEU A 32 -7.69 -20.02 -12.69
CA LEU A 32 -6.61 -19.42 -11.92
C LEU A 32 -6.96 -17.98 -11.52
N GLY A 33 -7.17 -17.76 -10.22
CA GLY A 33 -7.37 -16.41 -9.70
C GLY A 33 -6.18 -15.47 -10.01
N VAL A 34 -6.49 -14.20 -10.22
CA VAL A 34 -5.50 -13.15 -10.58
C VAL A 34 -4.59 -12.72 -9.40
N LYS A 35 -4.80 -13.25 -8.19
CA LYS A 35 -3.95 -12.95 -7.04
C LYS A 35 -2.49 -13.32 -7.31
N TRP A 36 -1.57 -12.47 -6.88
CA TRP A 36 -0.15 -12.77 -6.95
C TRP A 36 0.21 -14.07 -6.24
N ARG A 37 0.91 -14.95 -6.94
CA ARG A 37 1.59 -16.12 -6.37
C ARG A 37 3.02 -16.11 -6.86
N LYS A 38 3.99 -16.26 -5.94
CA LYS A 38 5.41 -16.33 -6.29
C LYS A 38 5.66 -17.60 -7.10
N PRO A 39 6.23 -17.49 -8.31
CA PRO A 39 6.54 -18.67 -9.12
C PRO A 39 7.65 -19.50 -8.46
N LYS A 40 7.42 -20.81 -8.29
CA LYS A 40 8.35 -21.76 -7.65
C LYS A 40 8.83 -22.87 -8.59
N GLY A 41 8.07 -23.17 -9.65
CA GLY A 41 8.38 -24.26 -10.56
C GLY A 41 9.77 -24.19 -11.18
N LEU A 42 10.42 -25.35 -11.34
CA LEU A 42 11.78 -25.46 -11.91
C LEU A 42 11.87 -24.79 -13.28
N HIS A 43 10.92 -25.08 -14.16
CA HIS A 43 10.87 -24.55 -15.53
C HIS A 43 10.02 -23.29 -15.68
N SER A 44 9.66 -22.61 -14.59
CA SER A 44 8.86 -21.38 -14.66
C SER A 44 9.64 -20.25 -15.35
N LYS A 45 9.24 -19.95 -16.57
CA LYS A 45 9.84 -18.90 -17.41
C LYS A 45 9.71 -17.51 -16.75
N MET A 46 8.63 -17.30 -15.98
CA MET A 46 8.45 -16.09 -15.18
C MET A 46 9.46 -16.04 -14.02
N ARG A 47 9.78 -17.17 -13.34
CA ARG A 47 10.80 -17.25 -12.30
C ARG A 47 12.20 -16.94 -12.86
N LEU A 48 12.48 -17.48 -14.04
CA LEU A 48 13.74 -17.28 -14.77
C LEU A 48 13.85 -15.87 -15.39
N LYS A 49 12.79 -15.04 -15.28
CA LYS A 49 12.74 -13.68 -15.83
C LYS A 49 12.98 -13.59 -17.34
N LEU A 50 12.59 -14.58 -18.10
CA LEU A 50 12.76 -14.59 -19.53
C LEU A 50 12.00 -13.42 -20.20
N LYS A 51 12.58 -12.87 -21.26
CA LYS A 51 11.97 -11.81 -22.09
C LYS A 51 10.64 -12.28 -22.64
N GLY A 52 9.63 -11.39 -22.66
CA GLY A 52 8.26 -11.74 -23.09
C GLY A 52 7.34 -12.24 -21.98
N TYR A 53 7.86 -12.62 -20.82
CA TYR A 53 7.04 -13.03 -19.67
C TYR A 53 6.80 -11.88 -18.68
N ARG A 54 5.70 -11.99 -17.89
CA ARG A 54 5.33 -10.97 -16.91
C ARG A 54 6.43 -10.75 -15.88
N LYS A 55 6.58 -9.50 -15.49
CA LYS A 55 7.56 -9.13 -14.45
C LYS A 55 7.17 -9.71 -13.09
N ILE A 56 8.16 -10.11 -12.33
CA ILE A 56 8.00 -10.59 -10.95
C ILE A 56 8.18 -9.44 -9.96
N VAL A 57 7.62 -9.58 -8.77
CA VAL A 57 7.83 -8.65 -7.66
C VAL A 57 9.33 -8.64 -7.31
N SER A 58 9.93 -7.47 -7.30
CA SER A 58 11.33 -7.26 -6.93
C SER A 58 11.51 -6.01 -6.07
N LYS A 59 12.68 -5.89 -5.44
CA LYS A 59 13.02 -4.75 -4.57
C LYS A 59 12.96 -3.40 -5.31
N GLY A 60 13.31 -3.35 -6.60
CA GLY A 60 13.30 -2.13 -7.42
C GLY A 60 11.92 -1.48 -7.59
N TYR A 61 10.83 -2.25 -7.40
CA TYR A 61 9.46 -1.71 -7.43
C TYR A 61 8.99 -1.11 -6.11
N ARG A 62 9.84 -1.03 -5.08
CA ARG A 62 9.48 -0.42 -3.80
C ARG A 62 9.38 1.10 -3.91
N SER A 63 8.47 1.67 -3.14
CA SER A 63 8.38 3.13 -2.97
C SER A 63 9.52 3.66 -2.09
N PRO A 64 9.91 4.93 -2.21
CA PRO A 64 10.93 5.55 -1.36
C PRO A 64 10.64 5.32 0.13
N LYS A 65 11.68 5.07 0.93
CA LYS A 65 11.55 4.65 2.33
C LYS A 65 10.77 5.67 3.17
N LEU A 66 11.05 6.96 3.01
CA LEU A 66 10.45 8.03 3.83
C LEU A 66 8.94 8.20 3.62
N VAL A 67 8.42 7.94 2.41
CA VAL A 67 7.00 8.09 2.09
C VAL A 67 6.25 6.76 1.97
N ARG A 68 6.94 5.66 2.28
CA ARG A 68 6.32 4.33 2.31
C ARG A 68 5.33 4.26 3.46
N ASN A 69 4.15 3.69 3.21
CA ASN A 69 3.05 3.55 4.18
C ASN A 69 2.38 4.85 4.63
N LEU A 70 2.83 6.02 4.16
CA LEU A 70 2.08 7.25 4.39
C LEU A 70 0.80 7.28 3.53
N HIS A 71 -0.22 7.96 4.01
CA HIS A 71 -1.39 8.29 3.19
C HIS A 71 -0.98 9.15 1.99
N LYS A 72 -1.87 9.34 1.01
CA LYS A 72 -1.60 10.22 -0.15
C LYS A 72 -1.39 11.69 0.24
N SER A 73 -1.95 12.11 1.38
CA SER A 73 -1.72 13.45 1.96
C SER A 73 -0.35 13.64 2.61
N GLY A 74 0.44 12.57 2.78
CA GLY A 74 1.73 12.62 3.46
C GLY A 74 1.69 12.30 4.95
N LEU A 75 0.50 12.09 5.52
CA LEU A 75 0.31 11.78 6.94
C LEU A 75 0.47 10.27 7.21
N ALA A 76 1.03 9.94 8.36
CA ALA A 76 1.02 8.58 8.88
C ALA A 76 -0.37 8.28 9.46
N VAL A 77 -0.99 7.18 9.04
CA VAL A 77 -2.35 6.84 9.46
C VAL A 77 -2.32 6.03 10.74
N LYS A 78 -3.11 6.48 11.75
CA LYS A 78 -3.38 5.74 12.98
C LYS A 78 -4.87 5.38 13.07
N ILE A 79 -5.16 4.17 13.50
CA ILE A 79 -6.52 3.70 13.77
C ILE A 79 -6.88 4.12 15.21
N VAL A 80 -8.04 4.76 15.36
CA VAL A 80 -8.56 5.30 16.62
C VAL A 80 -9.79 4.48 17.03
N ASN A 81 -9.76 3.92 18.23
CA ASN A 81 -10.87 3.18 18.85
C ASN A 81 -11.48 3.94 20.04
N THR A 82 -10.70 4.79 20.70
CA THR A 82 -11.10 5.52 21.90
C THR A 82 -10.76 7.00 21.80
N VAL A 83 -11.41 7.81 22.63
CA VAL A 83 -11.11 9.25 22.73
C VAL A 83 -9.67 9.50 23.17
N LYS A 84 -9.11 8.65 24.05
CA LYS A 84 -7.72 8.72 24.50
C LYS A 84 -6.71 8.50 23.37
N ASP A 85 -7.07 7.74 22.33
CA ASP A 85 -6.18 7.49 21.20
C ASP A 85 -5.96 8.75 20.36
N ILE A 86 -6.95 9.68 20.33
CA ILE A 86 -6.82 10.96 19.65
C ILE A 86 -5.77 11.85 20.33
N GLU A 87 -5.76 11.87 21.66
CA GLU A 87 -4.81 12.68 22.43
C GLU A 87 -3.34 12.29 22.16
N LYS A 88 -3.12 11.03 21.76
CA LYS A 88 -1.79 10.51 21.39
C LYS A 88 -1.38 10.82 19.94
N ILE A 89 -2.25 11.42 19.14
CA ILE A 89 -1.97 11.73 17.73
C ILE A 89 -1.14 13.01 17.64
N ARG A 90 -0.03 12.92 16.91
CA ARG A 90 0.82 14.08 16.64
C ARG A 90 0.23 14.90 15.51
N LYS A 91 -0.24 16.11 15.82
CA LYS A 91 -0.72 17.08 14.83
C LYS A 91 0.32 17.25 13.72
N TRP A 92 -0.12 17.46 12.49
CA TRP A 92 0.69 17.67 11.28
C TRP A 92 1.47 16.46 10.74
N HIS A 93 1.69 15.41 11.52
CA HIS A 93 2.42 14.22 11.10
C HIS A 93 1.55 12.98 10.96
N GLU A 94 0.47 12.91 11.72
CA GLU A 94 -0.40 11.74 11.80
C GLU A 94 -1.84 12.12 11.48
N GLY A 95 -2.56 11.20 10.84
CA GLY A 95 -3.98 11.31 10.55
C GLY A 95 -4.75 10.19 11.25
N ALA A 96 -5.92 10.50 11.79
CA ALA A 96 -6.81 9.54 12.43
C ALA A 96 -7.72 8.84 11.42
N ILE A 97 -7.90 7.54 11.58
CA ILE A 97 -9.01 6.78 10.98
C ILE A 97 -9.80 6.14 12.11
N ILE A 98 -11.07 6.50 12.24
CA ILE A 98 -11.97 5.89 13.22
C ILE A 98 -12.24 4.44 12.81
N ALA A 99 -12.02 3.49 13.73
CA ALA A 99 -12.24 2.08 13.47
C ALA A 99 -13.71 1.76 13.21
N LYS A 100 -13.98 0.74 12.39
CA LYS A 100 -15.33 0.32 11.99
C LYS A 100 -16.22 -0.06 13.19
N ASN A 101 -15.64 -0.68 14.20
CA ASN A 101 -16.30 -1.21 15.39
C ASN A 101 -16.64 -0.15 16.45
N VAL A 102 -16.26 1.12 16.23
CA VAL A 102 -16.62 2.20 17.15
C VAL A 102 -18.10 2.55 16.99
N GLY A 103 -18.88 2.47 18.08
CA GLY A 103 -20.29 2.81 18.10
C GLY A 103 -20.54 4.30 17.89
N GLN A 104 -21.77 4.65 17.47
CA GLN A 104 -22.15 6.01 17.07
C GLN A 104 -21.86 7.07 18.15
N LYS A 105 -22.20 6.79 19.43
CA LYS A 105 -21.97 7.70 20.55
C LYS A 105 -20.47 8.08 20.66
N LYS A 106 -19.58 7.09 20.68
CA LYS A 106 -18.13 7.33 20.72
C LYS A 106 -17.60 8.04 19.48
N LYS A 107 -18.16 7.75 18.29
CA LYS A 107 -17.78 8.45 17.06
C LYS A 107 -18.02 9.95 17.16
N VAL A 108 -19.18 10.35 17.70
CA VAL A 108 -19.51 11.78 17.89
C VAL A 108 -18.54 12.44 18.87
N GLU A 109 -18.21 11.77 19.97
CA GLU A 109 -17.21 12.27 20.95
C GLU A 109 -15.82 12.44 20.31
N ILE A 110 -15.41 11.45 19.50
CA ILE A 110 -14.14 11.46 18.78
C ILE A 110 -14.06 12.61 17.75
N LEU A 111 -15.17 12.92 17.06
CA LEU A 111 -15.23 13.99 16.06
C LEU A 111 -15.28 15.40 16.66
N LYS A 112 -15.72 15.53 17.91
CA LYS A 112 -15.75 16.83 18.64
C LYS A 112 -14.38 17.25 19.18
N LYS A 113 -13.42 16.33 19.28
CA LYS A 113 -12.03 16.58 19.72
C LYS A 113 -11.07 16.78 18.56
#